data_6418613380654a0634e0574881397017
#
_entry.id   6418613380654a0634e0574881397017
#
_cell.length_a   1.000
_cell.length_b   1.000
_cell.length_c   1.000
_cell.angle_alpha   90.00
_cell.angle_beta   90.00
_cell.angle_gamma   90.00
#
_symmetry.space_group_name_H-M   'P 1'
#
loop_
_entity.id
_entity.type
_entity.pdbx_description
1 polymer ?
#
loop_
_entity_poly.entity_id
_entity_poly.type
_entity_poly.pdbx_seq_one_letter_code
_entity_poly.pdbx_strand_id
1 'polypeptide(L)'
;MPPVTHKEVMGKLCGLCLSKLSLRNMSDTALSIIKKYVWAGYTKGESPHRLCGSCYAWLTDVSKSGSIEAAKRKAPVTGEKLRSLAPPRQTRASTSGSSECQCGYCQVGHLSGLKYVNKMKEIGIRNVPGPIPAPPDTSPTKITLCCFCNGILARGVSHVCGRRAK
;
A
#
# COMPACT_ATOMS: atom_id res chain seq x y z
N MET A 1 -10.61 -19.98 3.04
CA MET A 1 -9.30 -19.27 2.96
C MET A 1 -8.69 -19.25 4.36
N PRO A 2 -7.41 -19.61 4.55
CA PRO A 2 -6.77 -19.51 5.86
C PRO A 2 -6.75 -18.05 6.34
N PRO A 3 -6.87 -17.80 7.65
CA PRO A 3 -6.81 -16.45 8.19
C PRO A 3 -5.45 -15.81 7.89
N VAL A 4 -5.48 -14.55 7.43
CA VAL A 4 -4.25 -13.80 7.14
C VAL A 4 -3.55 -13.46 8.44
N THR A 5 -2.32 -13.90 8.60
CA THR A 5 -1.55 -13.69 9.82
C THR A 5 -1.08 -12.23 9.97
N HIS A 6 -0.87 -11.78 11.21
CA HIS A 6 -0.28 -10.45 11.49
C HIS A 6 1.01 -10.23 10.69
N LYS A 7 1.89 -11.22 10.64
CA LYS A 7 3.17 -11.15 9.90
C LYS A 7 2.97 -10.89 8.41
N GLU A 8 1.97 -11.51 7.79
CA GLU A 8 1.66 -11.29 6.37
C GLU A 8 1.15 -9.87 6.11
N VAL A 9 0.32 -9.34 7.00
CA VAL A 9 -0.14 -7.96 6.93
C VAL A 9 1.04 -6.99 7.04
N MET A 10 1.98 -7.23 7.96
CA MET A 10 3.18 -6.39 8.11
C MET A 10 4.04 -6.36 6.84
N GLY A 11 4.04 -7.41 6.05
CA GLY A 11 4.71 -7.47 4.74
C GLY A 11 3.99 -6.74 3.60
N LYS A 12 2.73 -6.37 3.78
CA LYS A 12 1.89 -5.74 2.76
C LYS A 12 1.66 -4.24 2.95
N LEU A 13 2.21 -3.64 4.01
CA LEU A 13 2.04 -2.23 4.36
C LEU A 13 3.37 -1.49 4.40
N CYS A 14 3.35 -0.22 4.01
CA CYS A 14 4.45 0.70 4.27
C CYS A 14 4.52 1.05 5.76
N GLY A 15 5.70 0.98 6.36
CA GLY A 15 5.90 1.23 7.79
C GLY A 15 5.60 2.65 8.26
N LEU A 16 5.45 3.60 7.35
CA LEU A 16 5.18 5.00 7.70
C LEU A 16 3.82 5.47 7.19
N CYS A 17 3.55 5.34 5.89
CA CYS A 17 2.30 5.84 5.33
C CYS A 17 1.23 4.77 5.12
N LEU A 18 1.48 3.53 5.54
CA LEU A 18 0.59 2.36 5.40
C LEU A 18 0.15 2.05 3.95
N SER A 19 0.79 2.67 2.96
CA SER A 19 0.55 2.38 1.54
C SER A 19 0.83 0.91 1.23
N LYS A 20 0.08 0.35 0.29
CA LYS A 20 0.25 -1.01 -0.22
C LYS A 20 1.03 -1.05 -1.55
N LEU A 21 1.44 0.11 -2.07
CA LEU A 21 2.04 0.24 -3.40
C LEU A 21 3.55 0.39 -3.33
N SER A 22 4.24 -0.19 -4.31
CA SER A 22 5.68 -0.01 -4.56
C SER A 22 6.54 -0.20 -3.32
N LEU A 23 6.29 -1.27 -2.56
CA LEU A 23 6.96 -1.55 -1.31
C LEU A 23 8.33 -2.21 -1.53
N ARG A 24 9.35 -1.70 -0.83
CA ARG A 24 10.69 -2.25 -0.73
C ARG A 24 10.98 -2.68 0.69
N ASN A 25 11.85 -3.65 0.88
CA ASN A 25 12.27 -4.05 2.22
C ASN A 25 12.96 -2.89 2.93
N MET A 26 12.65 -2.70 4.21
CA MET A 26 13.26 -1.68 5.05
C MET A 26 14.68 -2.08 5.41
N SER A 27 15.66 -1.23 5.07
CA SER A 27 17.05 -1.41 5.49
C SER A 27 17.24 -1.13 6.99
N ASP A 28 18.33 -1.63 7.57
CA ASP A 28 18.63 -1.37 8.98
C ASP A 28 18.94 0.12 9.23
N THR A 29 19.52 0.80 8.25
CA THR A 29 19.71 2.26 8.28
C THR A 29 18.36 2.98 8.35
N ALA A 30 17.39 2.62 7.50
CA ALA A 30 16.05 3.21 7.53
C ALA A 30 15.35 2.93 8.87
N LEU A 31 15.48 1.72 9.42
CA LEU A 31 14.96 1.38 10.73
C LEU A 31 15.58 2.23 11.84
N SER A 32 16.90 2.45 11.79
CA SER A 32 17.62 3.30 12.76
C SER A 32 17.13 4.74 12.71
N ILE A 33 16.90 5.29 11.52
CA ILE A 33 16.35 6.64 11.34
C ILE A 33 14.92 6.72 11.91
N ILE A 34 14.07 5.73 11.65
CA ILE A 34 12.72 5.68 12.20
C ILE A 34 12.76 5.65 13.72
N LYS A 35 13.59 4.79 14.30
CA LYS A 35 13.75 4.71 15.77
C LYS A 35 14.24 6.01 16.40
N LYS A 36 15.17 6.67 15.73
CA LYS A 36 15.76 7.91 16.23
C LYS A 36 14.82 9.11 16.16
N TYR A 37 14.12 9.26 15.04
CA TYR A 37 13.40 10.52 14.76
C TYR A 37 11.87 10.38 14.80
N VAL A 38 11.32 9.19 14.62
CA VAL A 38 9.86 9.00 14.52
C VAL A 38 9.32 8.31 15.77
N TRP A 39 9.78 7.12 16.06
CA TRP A 39 9.31 6.32 17.20
C TRP A 39 10.35 5.29 17.64
N ALA A 40 10.92 5.49 18.81
CA ALA A 40 11.97 4.61 19.36
C ALA A 40 11.54 3.15 19.56
N GLY A 41 10.24 2.91 19.81
CA GLY A 41 9.67 1.57 19.99
C GLY A 41 9.36 0.82 18.69
N TYR A 42 9.75 1.36 17.52
CA TYR A 42 9.50 0.69 16.24
C TYR A 42 10.30 -0.61 16.12
N THR A 43 9.62 -1.74 15.89
CA THR A 43 10.27 -3.05 15.77
C THR A 43 9.80 -3.81 14.52
N LYS A 44 10.73 -4.48 13.85
CA LYS A 44 10.39 -5.42 12.77
C LYS A 44 9.65 -6.61 13.39
N GLY A 45 8.45 -6.90 12.91
CA GLY A 45 7.60 -7.99 13.39
C GLY A 45 6.31 -7.51 14.07
N GLU A 46 6.37 -6.48 14.92
CA GLU A 46 5.19 -5.83 15.47
C GLU A 46 4.70 -4.67 14.58
N SER A 47 5.59 -4.12 13.76
CA SER A 47 5.33 -3.02 12.81
C SER A 47 5.69 -3.43 11.40
N PRO A 48 5.10 -2.81 10.36
CA PRO A 48 5.41 -3.12 8.98
C PRO A 48 6.90 -2.93 8.67
N HIS A 49 7.49 -3.89 7.97
CA HIS A 49 8.93 -3.91 7.68
C HIS A 49 9.27 -3.54 6.23
N ARG A 50 8.34 -2.90 5.55
CA ARG A 50 8.51 -2.38 4.19
C ARG A 50 8.27 -0.89 4.12
N LEU A 51 8.84 -0.22 3.12
CA LEU A 51 8.66 1.20 2.86
C LEU A 51 8.36 1.43 1.38
N CYS A 52 7.49 2.39 1.09
CA CYS A 52 7.32 2.89 -0.27
C CYS A 52 8.42 3.91 -0.63
N GLY A 53 8.59 4.17 -1.93
CA GLY A 53 9.64 5.07 -2.42
C GLY A 53 9.57 6.48 -1.83
N SER A 54 8.35 7.04 -1.67
CA SER A 54 8.15 8.37 -1.07
C SER A 54 8.60 8.43 0.39
N CYS A 55 8.32 7.37 1.18
CA CYS A 55 8.77 7.29 2.57
C CYS A 55 10.28 7.09 2.69
N TYR A 56 10.90 6.34 1.78
CA TYR A 56 12.36 6.26 1.71
C TYR A 56 13.00 7.63 1.43
N ALA A 57 12.47 8.35 0.45
CA ALA A 57 12.95 9.69 0.12
C ALA A 57 12.79 10.66 1.30
N TRP A 58 11.67 10.59 2.01
CA TRP A 58 11.46 11.38 3.23
C TRP A 58 12.46 11.03 4.34
N LEU A 59 12.71 9.74 4.61
CA LEU A 59 13.72 9.32 5.59
C LEU A 59 15.13 9.81 5.23
N THR A 60 15.47 9.83 3.94
CA THR A 60 16.73 10.38 3.46
C THR A 60 16.83 11.88 3.75
N ASP A 61 15.74 12.64 3.54
CA ASP A 61 15.71 14.07 3.87
C ASP A 61 15.85 14.30 5.38
N VAL A 62 15.15 13.52 6.22
CA VAL A 62 15.27 13.59 7.69
C VAL A 62 16.71 13.28 8.13
N SER A 63 17.33 12.25 7.57
CA SER A 63 18.71 11.89 7.89
C SER A 63 19.71 13.00 7.55
N LYS A 64 19.50 13.69 6.42
CA LYS A 64 20.37 14.80 5.97
C LYS A 64 20.16 16.08 6.76
N SER A 65 18.91 16.37 7.11
CA SER A 65 18.54 17.59 7.86
C SER A 65 18.75 17.49 9.37
N GLY A 66 18.84 16.26 9.88
CA GLY A 66 18.99 15.99 11.32
C GLY A 66 17.71 16.17 12.14
N SER A 67 16.59 16.56 11.51
CA SER A 67 15.30 16.67 12.20
C SER A 67 14.12 16.45 11.23
N ILE A 68 12.95 16.14 11.80
CA ILE A 68 11.71 15.97 11.03
C ILE A 68 11.22 17.33 10.50
N GLU A 69 11.34 18.37 11.30
CA GLU A 69 10.87 19.73 10.99
C GLU A 69 11.67 20.36 9.86
N ALA A 70 12.98 20.10 9.84
CA ALA A 70 13.89 20.61 8.81
C ALA A 70 13.87 19.79 7.50
N ALA A 71 13.18 18.65 7.48
CA ALA A 71 13.05 17.84 6.27
C ALA A 71 12.25 18.58 5.19
N LYS A 72 12.74 18.53 3.95
CA LYS A 72 12.08 19.19 2.79
C LYS A 72 10.66 18.68 2.56
N ARG A 73 10.41 17.40 2.85
CA ARG A 73 9.10 16.75 2.70
C ARG A 73 8.40 16.67 4.04
N LYS A 74 7.08 16.89 4.02
CA LYS A 74 6.26 16.74 5.23
C LYS A 74 6.20 15.27 5.66
N ALA A 75 6.26 15.04 6.97
CA ALA A 75 6.12 13.71 7.56
C ALA A 75 4.81 13.04 7.10
N PRO A 76 4.86 11.78 6.63
CA PRO A 76 3.67 11.04 6.21
C PRO A 76 2.75 10.71 7.40
N VAL A 77 3.33 10.54 8.59
CA VAL A 77 2.63 10.16 9.83
C VAL A 77 3.44 10.64 11.03
N THR A 78 2.78 10.82 12.18
CA THR A 78 3.45 11.11 13.45
C THR A 78 3.81 9.82 14.20
N GLY A 79 4.84 9.85 15.02
CA GLY A 79 5.24 8.69 15.84
C GLY A 79 4.15 8.25 16.81
N GLU A 80 3.36 9.18 17.34
CA GLU A 80 2.21 8.90 18.20
C GLU A 80 1.15 8.05 17.49
N LYS A 81 0.82 8.39 16.24
CA LYS A 81 -0.11 7.60 15.43
C LYS A 81 0.42 6.20 15.12
N LEU A 82 1.71 6.06 14.81
CA LEU A 82 2.30 4.73 14.62
C LEU A 82 2.22 3.89 15.90
N ARG A 83 2.45 4.52 17.06
CA ARG A 83 2.31 3.84 18.36
C ARG A 83 0.88 3.36 18.60
N SER A 84 -0.11 4.17 18.30
CA SER A 84 -1.53 3.80 18.49
C SER A 84 -1.99 2.66 17.60
N LEU A 85 -1.33 2.45 16.45
CA LEU A 85 -1.63 1.35 15.52
C LEU A 85 -0.94 0.05 15.91
N ALA A 86 0.15 0.11 16.67
CA ALA A 86 0.90 -1.07 17.08
C ALA A 86 0.07 -1.95 18.02
N PRO A 87 0.30 -3.28 18.02
CA PRO A 87 -0.36 -4.15 18.97
C PRO A 87 -0.01 -3.70 20.39
N PRO A 88 -0.98 -3.71 21.34
CA PRO A 88 -0.68 -3.47 22.73
C PRO A 88 0.39 -4.48 23.17
N ARG A 89 1.43 -4.02 23.87
CA ARG A 89 2.44 -4.93 24.43
C ARG A 89 1.73 -5.94 25.32
N GLN A 90 1.51 -7.13 24.78
CA GLN A 90 0.99 -8.24 25.56
C GLN A 90 2.09 -8.61 26.57
N THR A 91 1.83 -8.35 27.83
CA THR A 91 2.49 -9.10 28.91
C THR A 91 2.33 -10.59 28.59
N ARG A 92 3.42 -11.32 28.65
CA ARG A 92 3.70 -12.71 28.22
C ARG A 92 2.71 -13.83 28.62
N ALA A 93 1.41 -13.58 28.76
CA ALA A 93 0.43 -14.51 29.33
C ALA A 93 -0.80 -14.71 28.45
N SER A 94 -0.62 -14.92 27.13
CA SER A 94 -1.74 -15.37 26.27
C SER A 94 -1.22 -16.20 25.10
N THR A 95 -0.60 -17.32 25.41
CA THR A 95 -0.49 -18.46 24.50
C THR A 95 -1.84 -19.14 24.46
N SER A 96 -2.49 -19.13 23.33
CA SER A 96 -3.54 -20.07 22.95
C SER A 96 -4.79 -19.41 22.39
N GLY A 97 -4.97 -19.57 21.12
CA GLY A 97 -6.18 -19.24 20.40
C GLY A 97 -5.87 -18.44 19.14
N SER A 98 -6.25 -18.97 18.00
CA SER A 98 -6.17 -18.36 16.66
C SER A 98 -7.11 -17.16 16.51
N SER A 99 -7.08 -16.20 17.44
CA SER A 99 -7.81 -14.94 17.30
C SER A 99 -7.06 -14.05 16.32
N GLU A 100 -7.73 -13.64 15.26
CA GLU A 100 -7.21 -12.65 14.31
C GLU A 100 -6.69 -11.43 15.06
N CYS A 101 -5.46 -11.00 14.74
CA CYS A 101 -4.87 -9.83 15.37
C CYS A 101 -5.68 -8.58 15.04
N GLN A 102 -6.23 -7.92 16.06
CA GLN A 102 -7.04 -6.70 15.91
C GLN A 102 -6.27 -5.41 16.06
N CYS A 103 -4.92 -5.43 15.99
CA CYS A 103 -4.15 -4.18 16.01
C CYS A 103 -4.50 -3.27 14.84
N GLY A 104 -4.23 -1.98 14.96
CA GLY A 104 -4.56 -0.98 13.93
C GLY A 104 -3.93 -1.29 12.57
N TYR A 105 -2.73 -1.85 12.54
CA TYR A 105 -2.09 -2.30 11.30
C TYR A 105 -2.89 -3.41 10.60
N CYS A 106 -3.35 -4.42 11.35
CA CYS A 106 -4.15 -5.49 10.79
C CYS A 106 -5.49 -4.98 10.28
N GLN A 107 -6.15 -4.10 11.03
CA GLN A 107 -7.40 -3.46 10.59
C GLN A 107 -7.23 -2.76 9.24
N VAL A 108 -6.16 -1.94 9.08
CA VAL A 108 -5.86 -1.27 7.80
C VAL A 108 -5.46 -2.28 6.72
N GLY A 109 -4.68 -3.29 7.07
CA GLY A 109 -4.17 -4.30 6.14
C GLY A 109 -5.25 -5.10 5.44
N HIS A 110 -6.34 -5.40 6.12
CA HIS A 110 -7.48 -6.16 5.59
C HIS A 110 -8.42 -5.31 4.70
N LEU A 111 -8.37 -3.97 4.82
CA LEU A 111 -9.22 -3.09 4.03
C LEU A 111 -8.72 -2.95 2.58
N SER A 112 -9.65 -2.72 1.65
CA SER A 112 -9.36 -2.46 0.23
C SER A 112 -10.27 -1.36 -0.32
N GLY A 113 -9.93 -0.82 -1.48
CA GLY A 113 -10.74 0.17 -2.18
C GLY A 113 -11.08 1.38 -1.31
N LEU A 114 -12.33 1.84 -1.37
CA LEU A 114 -12.81 3.03 -0.68
C LEU A 114 -12.72 2.92 0.86
N LYS A 115 -12.97 1.74 1.41
CA LYS A 115 -12.86 1.50 2.87
C LYS A 115 -11.45 1.76 3.37
N TYR A 116 -10.44 1.29 2.64
CA TYR A 116 -9.04 1.55 2.94
C TYR A 116 -8.72 3.05 2.90
N VAL A 117 -9.13 3.74 1.83
CA VAL A 117 -8.91 5.19 1.67
C VAL A 117 -9.54 6.00 2.80
N ASN A 118 -10.78 5.68 3.17
CA ASN A 118 -11.49 6.35 4.25
C ASN A 118 -10.80 6.11 5.61
N LYS A 119 -10.36 4.89 5.89
CA LYS A 119 -9.63 4.57 7.12
C LYS A 119 -8.28 5.30 7.18
N MET A 120 -7.57 5.43 6.07
CA MET A 120 -6.32 6.19 5.99
C MET A 120 -6.53 7.68 6.30
N LYS A 121 -7.63 8.27 5.79
CA LYS A 121 -8.02 9.66 6.11
C LYS A 121 -8.38 9.83 7.57
N GLU A 122 -9.13 8.90 8.16
CA GLU A 122 -9.50 8.88 9.59
C GLU A 122 -8.25 8.87 10.49
N ILE A 123 -7.27 8.03 10.16
CA ILE A 123 -5.99 7.97 10.88
C ILE A 123 -5.17 9.27 10.66
N GLY A 124 -5.51 10.06 9.64
CA GLY A 124 -4.80 11.30 9.29
C GLY A 124 -3.45 11.04 8.65
N ILE A 125 -3.33 9.96 7.88
CA ILE A 125 -2.17 9.70 7.01
C ILE A 125 -2.19 10.72 5.87
N ARG A 126 -1.08 11.40 5.68
CA ARG A 126 -0.89 12.31 4.54
C ARG A 126 -0.53 11.51 3.28
N ASN A 127 -0.89 12.02 2.13
CA ASN A 127 -0.62 11.37 0.83
C ASN A 127 -1.27 9.99 0.68
N VAL A 128 -2.53 9.86 1.11
CA VAL A 128 -3.31 8.66 0.80
C VAL A 128 -3.34 8.53 -0.72
N PRO A 129 -2.83 7.42 -1.29
CA PRO A 129 -2.99 7.17 -2.71
C PRO A 129 -4.47 7.23 -3.05
N GLY A 130 -4.83 7.96 -4.10
CA GLY A 130 -6.18 7.90 -4.63
C GLY A 130 -6.62 6.44 -4.85
N PRO A 131 -7.92 6.15 -4.93
CA PRO A 131 -8.37 4.82 -5.30
C PRO A 131 -7.62 4.43 -6.57
N ILE A 132 -6.94 3.27 -6.52
CA ILE A 132 -6.30 2.71 -7.71
C ILE A 132 -7.40 2.62 -8.75
N PRO A 133 -7.27 3.27 -9.92
CA PRO A 133 -8.23 3.05 -11.00
C PRO A 133 -8.38 1.54 -11.13
N ALA A 134 -9.61 1.05 -11.11
CA ALA A 134 -9.87 -0.34 -11.39
C ALA A 134 -9.08 -0.68 -12.67
N PRO A 135 -8.33 -1.79 -12.71
CA PRO A 135 -7.65 -2.19 -13.93
C PRO A 135 -8.71 -2.09 -15.03
N PRO A 136 -8.37 -1.47 -16.18
CA PRO A 136 -9.34 -1.34 -17.26
C PRO A 136 -9.94 -2.71 -17.44
N ASP A 137 -11.27 -2.79 -17.37
CA ASP A 137 -12.02 -4.04 -17.52
C ASP A 137 -11.40 -4.79 -18.69
N THR A 138 -10.56 -5.77 -18.39
CA THR A 138 -10.12 -6.78 -19.34
C THR A 138 -11.24 -7.79 -19.50
N SER A 139 -12.48 -7.28 -19.67
CA SER A 139 -13.51 -8.03 -20.35
C SER A 139 -12.89 -8.41 -21.69
N PRO A 140 -12.82 -9.70 -22.04
CA PRO A 140 -12.25 -10.10 -23.32
C PRO A 140 -12.95 -9.24 -24.37
N THR A 141 -12.20 -8.32 -24.95
CA THR A 141 -12.70 -7.46 -26.03
C THR A 141 -13.25 -8.43 -27.05
N LYS A 142 -14.57 -8.49 -27.21
CA LYS A 142 -15.18 -9.29 -28.27
C LYS A 142 -14.53 -8.79 -29.54
N ILE A 143 -13.52 -9.55 -30.00
CA ILE A 143 -12.84 -9.30 -31.25
C ILE A 143 -13.91 -9.58 -32.33
N THR A 144 -14.51 -8.54 -32.86
CA THR A 144 -15.43 -8.68 -33.98
C THR A 144 -14.59 -8.76 -35.23
N LEU A 145 -14.64 -9.91 -35.89
CA LEU A 145 -13.97 -10.12 -37.16
C LEU A 145 -14.92 -9.77 -38.28
N CYS A 146 -14.40 -9.17 -39.33
CA CYS A 146 -15.17 -8.98 -40.57
C CYS A 146 -15.41 -10.35 -41.24
N CYS A 147 -16.67 -10.67 -41.52
CA CYS A 147 -17.06 -11.94 -42.15
C CYS A 147 -16.54 -12.11 -43.57
N PHE A 148 -16.06 -11.05 -44.22
CA PHE A 148 -15.56 -11.09 -45.60
C PHE A 148 -14.05 -11.15 -45.70
N CYS A 149 -13.31 -10.52 -44.82
CA CYS A 149 -11.84 -10.45 -44.89
C CYS A 149 -11.12 -10.92 -43.66
N ASN A 150 -11.86 -11.42 -42.65
CA ASN A 150 -11.32 -11.77 -41.30
C ASN A 150 -10.47 -10.69 -40.64
N GLY A 151 -10.57 -9.43 -41.08
CA GLY A 151 -9.91 -8.30 -40.45
C GLY A 151 -10.53 -7.96 -39.10
N ILE A 152 -9.69 -7.56 -38.15
CA ILE A 152 -10.14 -7.14 -36.82
C ILE A 152 -10.87 -5.79 -36.93
N LEU A 153 -12.11 -5.75 -36.45
CA LEU A 153 -12.91 -4.52 -36.39
C LEU A 153 -12.65 -3.81 -35.06
N ALA A 154 -11.98 -2.66 -35.12
CA ALA A 154 -11.85 -1.80 -33.98
C ALA A 154 -13.19 -1.08 -33.71
N ARG A 155 -13.61 -0.96 -32.44
CA ARG A 155 -14.83 -0.23 -32.06
C ARG A 155 -14.75 1.23 -32.54
N GLY A 156 -15.76 1.66 -33.30
CA GLY A 156 -15.92 3.07 -33.72
C GLY A 156 -15.20 3.43 -35.02
N VAL A 157 -14.55 2.49 -35.70
CA VAL A 157 -13.92 2.72 -37.00
C VAL A 157 -14.71 2.05 -38.10
N SER A 158 -15.12 2.84 -39.13
CA SER A 158 -15.77 2.28 -40.33
C SER A 158 -14.79 1.42 -41.07
N HIS A 159 -15.04 0.10 -41.12
CA HIS A 159 -14.20 -0.86 -41.84
C HIS A 159 -14.63 -0.93 -43.31
N VAL A 160 -13.76 -0.48 -44.18
CA VAL A 160 -13.96 -0.63 -45.64
C VAL A 160 -13.32 -1.94 -46.05
N CYS A 161 -14.11 -2.96 -46.31
CA CYS A 161 -13.64 -4.25 -46.82
C CYS A 161 -13.24 -4.10 -48.30
N GLY A 162 -11.94 -4.28 -48.59
CA GLY A 162 -11.37 -4.14 -49.94
C GLY A 162 -11.81 -5.22 -50.97
N ARG A 163 -12.59 -6.21 -50.55
CA ARG A 163 -13.16 -7.20 -51.49
C ARG A 163 -14.48 -6.67 -52.07
N ARG A 164 -14.37 -5.93 -53.17
CA ARG A 164 -15.52 -5.79 -54.07
C ARG A 164 -15.81 -7.16 -54.67
N ALA A 165 -17.05 -7.63 -54.51
CA ALA A 165 -17.52 -8.76 -55.26
C ALA A 165 -17.36 -8.47 -56.78
N LYS A 166 -16.69 -9.39 -57.47
CA LYS A 166 -16.73 -9.43 -58.97
C LYS A 166 -18.05 -10.03 -59.35
#